data_6c7a5b8da489a5ecff2acba945784ce6
#
_entry.id   6c7a5b8da489a5ecff2acba945784ce6
#
_cell.length_a   1.000
_cell.length_b   1.000
_cell.length_c   1.000
_cell.angle_alpha   90.00
_cell.angle_beta   90.00
_cell.angle_gamma   90.00
#
_symmetry.space_group_name_H-M   'P 1'
#
loop_
_entity.id
_entity.type
_entity.pdbx_description
1 polymer ?
#
loop_
_entity_poly.entity_id
_entity_poly.type
_entity_poly.pdbx_seq_one_letter_code
_entity_poly.pdbx_strand_id
1 'polypeptide(L)'
;MRFAWLLRFLLLFFAVFALNAQALPWKKTEAVKAELISQTTSVQPGSSIRLGVLLTQEPGWHTYWKTPGDTGLPTTIDWSLPEGWKAGSIQWPTPKLYVVGDLTNFGYEDSILLPVSISVPASAKEGGYVAKANISWLMCAEQCIPGSASFDVPVKVSNAE
;
A
#
# COMPACT_ATOMS: atom_id res chain seq x y z
N MET A 1 4.80 48.51 31.67
CA MET A 1 5.45 47.17 31.62
C MET A 1 4.44 46.03 31.85
N ARG A 2 3.41 45.88 31.03
CA ARG A 2 2.36 44.83 31.19
C ARG A 2 1.91 44.18 29.87
N PHE A 3 2.65 44.40 28.77
CA PHE A 3 2.27 43.86 27.42
C PHE A 3 3.17 42.75 26.93
N ALA A 4 4.24 42.39 27.64
CA ALA A 4 5.21 41.39 27.15
C ALA A 4 4.91 39.93 27.55
N TRP A 5 3.89 39.70 28.42
CA TRP A 5 3.56 38.34 28.91
C TRP A 5 2.50 37.63 28.08
N LEU A 6 1.68 38.33 27.32
CA LEU A 6 0.62 37.75 26.51
C LEU A 6 1.13 37.17 25.17
N LEU A 7 2.29 37.62 24.68
CA LEU A 7 2.85 37.11 23.44
C LEU A 7 3.63 35.79 23.60
N ARG A 8 3.99 35.40 24.82
CA ARG A 8 4.70 34.14 25.10
C ARG A 8 3.79 32.93 25.27
N PHE A 9 2.51 33.13 25.52
CA PHE A 9 1.53 32.02 25.64
C PHE A 9 0.92 31.61 24.29
N LEU A 10 1.00 32.43 23.23
CA LEU A 10 0.41 32.13 21.93
C LEU A 10 1.32 31.29 21.05
N LEU A 11 2.62 31.17 21.38
CA LEU A 11 3.60 30.38 20.60
C LEU A 11 3.74 28.91 21.05
N LEU A 12 3.10 28.53 22.14
CA LEU A 12 3.18 27.15 22.68
C LEU A 12 2.00 26.25 22.27
N PHE A 13 0.99 26.77 21.53
CA PHE A 13 -0.20 26.01 21.17
C PHE A 13 -0.21 25.49 19.71
N PHE A 14 0.87 25.75 18.94
CA PHE A 14 0.94 25.31 17.53
C PHE A 14 1.84 24.11 17.27
N ALA A 15 2.28 23.40 18.27
CA ALA A 15 3.30 22.35 18.15
C ALA A 15 2.79 20.95 18.50
N VAL A 16 1.54 20.58 18.26
CA VAL A 16 1.11 19.18 18.44
C VAL A 16 0.01 18.83 17.44
N PHE A 17 0.35 18.76 16.15
CA PHE A 17 -0.33 17.89 15.20
C PHE A 17 0.69 17.41 14.15
N ALA A 18 1.75 16.78 14.61
CA ALA A 18 2.50 15.89 13.74
C ALA A 18 1.65 14.63 13.58
N LEU A 19 0.89 14.55 12.48
CA LEU A 19 0.36 13.27 12.01
C LEU A 19 1.57 12.35 11.80
N ASN A 20 1.74 11.40 12.71
CA ASN A 20 2.67 10.29 12.53
C ASN A 20 2.11 9.38 11.42
N ALA A 21 2.24 9.79 10.17
CA ALA A 21 2.22 8.87 9.05
C ALA A 21 3.47 8.01 9.20
N GLN A 22 3.33 6.83 9.78
CA GLN A 22 4.41 5.86 9.82
C GLN A 22 4.59 5.34 8.41
N ALA A 23 5.59 5.87 7.71
CA ALA A 23 6.02 5.34 6.43
C ALA A 23 6.55 3.92 6.68
N LEU A 24 5.82 2.93 6.17
CA LEU A 24 6.30 1.55 6.11
C LEU A 24 7.51 1.48 5.15
N PRO A 25 8.42 0.52 5.33
CA PRO A 25 9.63 0.44 4.52
C PRO A 25 9.28 0.35 3.02
N TRP A 26 10.01 1.13 2.21
CA TRP A 26 9.91 1.08 0.76
C TRP A 26 11.03 0.20 0.18
N LYS A 27 10.75 -0.44 -0.96
CA LYS A 27 11.77 -1.17 -1.74
C LYS A 27 11.71 -0.72 -3.20
N LYS A 28 12.86 -0.41 -3.79
CA LYS A 28 13.01 -0.12 -5.21
C LYS A 28 13.60 -1.33 -5.90
N THR A 29 12.97 -1.76 -7.00
CA THR A 29 13.48 -2.80 -7.89
C THR A 29 13.60 -2.17 -9.27
N GLU A 30 14.82 -1.82 -9.65
CA GLU A 30 15.14 -1.12 -10.91
C GLU A 30 14.25 0.11 -11.15
N ALA A 31 13.22 0.01 -12.01
CA ALA A 31 12.37 1.11 -12.43
C ALA A 31 11.05 1.23 -11.67
N VAL A 32 10.80 0.40 -10.65
CA VAL A 32 9.58 0.45 -9.82
C VAL A 32 9.92 0.49 -8.35
N LYS A 33 9.41 1.50 -7.66
CA LYS A 33 9.39 1.59 -6.20
C LYS A 33 8.09 1.00 -5.69
N ALA A 34 8.15 0.04 -4.78
CA ALA A 34 6.99 -0.53 -4.09
C ALA A 34 6.94 -0.06 -2.65
N GLU A 35 5.77 0.33 -2.19
CA GLU A 35 5.48 0.72 -0.80
C GLU A 35 4.20 0.03 -0.36
N LEU A 36 4.16 -0.40 0.90
CA LEU A 36 2.93 -0.87 1.51
C LEU A 36 2.39 0.21 2.44
N ILE A 37 1.14 0.61 2.22
CA ILE A 37 0.47 1.67 2.96
C ILE A 37 -0.66 1.05 3.77
N SER A 38 -0.78 1.44 5.03
CA SER A 38 -1.90 1.08 5.89
C SER A 38 -2.74 2.31 6.20
N GLN A 39 -4.05 2.17 6.15
CA GLN A 39 -4.97 3.23 6.54
C GLN A 39 -4.94 3.48 8.06
N THR A 40 -4.71 2.41 8.84
CA THR A 40 -4.64 2.45 10.30
C THR A 40 -3.57 1.46 10.78
N THR A 41 -3.09 1.64 12.00
CA THR A 41 -2.17 0.70 12.66
C THR A 41 -2.87 -0.24 13.63
N SER A 42 -4.17 -0.01 13.88
CA SER A 42 -4.99 -0.81 14.78
C SER A 42 -6.32 -1.19 14.14
N VAL A 43 -6.89 -2.29 14.60
CA VAL A 43 -8.14 -2.86 14.09
C VAL A 43 -8.88 -3.58 15.22
N GLN A 44 -10.22 -3.54 15.19
CA GLN A 44 -11.04 -4.25 16.16
C GLN A 44 -11.25 -5.72 15.74
N PRO A 45 -11.40 -6.67 16.68
CA PRO A 45 -11.84 -8.02 16.37
C PRO A 45 -13.15 -8.01 15.58
N GLY A 46 -13.27 -8.84 14.55
CA GLY A 46 -14.46 -8.93 13.69
C GLY A 46 -14.56 -7.82 12.62
N SER A 47 -13.58 -6.92 12.53
CA SER A 47 -13.56 -5.87 11.52
C SER A 47 -12.50 -6.09 10.43
N SER A 48 -12.21 -5.09 9.62
CA SER A 48 -11.22 -5.19 8.54
C SER A 48 -10.24 -4.02 8.57
N ILE A 49 -8.98 -4.28 8.26
CA ILE A 49 -7.97 -3.27 7.98
C ILE A 49 -7.78 -3.15 6.46
N ARG A 50 -7.65 -1.92 5.97
CA ARG A 50 -7.36 -1.67 4.57
C ARG A 50 -5.87 -1.38 4.40
N LEU A 51 -5.24 -2.19 3.56
CA LEU A 51 -3.86 -2.04 3.11
C LEU A 51 -3.84 -1.65 1.64
N GLY A 52 -2.77 -1.04 1.17
CA GLY A 52 -2.58 -0.72 -0.24
C GLY A 52 -1.14 -0.89 -0.67
N VAL A 53 -0.92 -1.53 -1.80
CA VAL A 53 0.38 -1.55 -2.48
C VAL A 53 0.44 -0.36 -3.40
N LEU A 54 1.35 0.57 -3.10
CA LEU A 54 1.68 1.69 -3.98
C LEU A 54 2.89 1.29 -4.82
N LEU A 55 2.69 1.22 -6.13
CA LEU A 55 3.77 1.06 -7.10
C LEU A 55 3.99 2.42 -7.78
N THR A 56 5.22 2.92 -7.74
CA THR A 56 5.63 4.15 -8.44
C THR A 56 6.65 3.77 -9.51
N GLN A 57 6.29 4.02 -10.75
CA GLN A 57 7.09 3.69 -11.94
C GLN A 57 7.97 4.88 -12.33
N GLU A 58 9.18 4.62 -12.79
CA GLU A 58 10.02 5.60 -13.48
C GLU A 58 9.38 6.00 -14.81
N PRO A 59 9.62 7.22 -15.32
CA PRO A 59 9.07 7.64 -16.61
C PRO A 59 9.34 6.64 -17.75
N GLY A 60 8.30 6.34 -18.54
CA GLY A 60 8.36 5.38 -19.64
C GLY A 60 8.22 3.92 -19.24
N TRP A 61 8.12 3.62 -17.94
CA TRP A 61 7.83 2.29 -17.44
C TRP A 61 6.35 2.14 -17.07
N HIS A 62 5.80 0.93 -17.24
CA HIS A 62 4.44 0.59 -16.86
C HIS A 62 4.36 -0.78 -16.19
N THR A 63 3.33 -0.97 -15.39
CA THR A 63 2.91 -2.27 -14.84
C THR A 63 1.54 -2.62 -15.38
N TYR A 64 1.06 -3.84 -15.13
CA TYR A 64 -0.13 -4.39 -15.79
C TYR A 64 -1.35 -4.47 -14.88
N TRP A 65 -2.51 -4.34 -15.50
CA TRP A 65 -3.82 -4.57 -14.88
C TRP A 65 -4.08 -6.06 -14.68
N LYS A 66 -5.16 -6.42 -13.96
CA LYS A 66 -5.59 -7.81 -13.71
C LYS A 66 -5.78 -8.65 -14.99
N THR A 67 -6.17 -7.99 -16.07
CA THR A 67 -6.25 -8.56 -17.41
C THR A 67 -5.32 -7.75 -18.30
N PRO A 68 -4.07 -8.18 -18.47
CA PRO A 68 -3.03 -7.35 -19.06
C PRO A 68 -3.23 -7.08 -20.56
N GLY A 69 -4.01 -7.89 -21.26
CA GLY A 69 -4.19 -7.83 -22.71
C GLY A 69 -3.36 -8.90 -23.43
N ASP A 70 -2.76 -8.53 -24.55
CA ASP A 70 -2.02 -9.48 -25.41
C ASP A 70 -0.69 -9.93 -24.80
N THR A 71 -0.08 -9.10 -23.96
CA THR A 71 1.20 -9.40 -23.29
C THR A 71 1.17 -8.95 -21.84
N GLY A 72 2.21 -9.32 -21.07
CA GLY A 72 2.39 -8.91 -19.69
C GLY A 72 1.80 -9.85 -18.65
N LEU A 73 2.04 -9.52 -17.39
CA LEU A 73 1.56 -10.27 -16.22
C LEU A 73 1.03 -9.29 -15.16
N PRO A 74 -0.10 -9.58 -14.53
CA PRO A 74 -0.65 -8.72 -13.47
C PRO A 74 0.22 -8.74 -12.23
N THR A 75 0.11 -7.67 -11.42
CA THR A 75 0.65 -7.68 -10.05
C THR A 75 -0.09 -8.71 -9.21
N THR A 76 0.65 -9.46 -8.42
CA THR A 76 0.12 -10.44 -7.46
C THR A 76 0.58 -10.10 -6.04
N ILE A 77 -0.18 -10.52 -5.04
CA ILE A 77 0.17 -10.40 -3.62
C ILE A 77 -0.11 -11.74 -2.95
N ASP A 78 0.96 -12.39 -2.48
CA ASP A 78 0.86 -13.58 -1.66
C ASP A 78 0.94 -13.19 -0.19
N TRP A 79 -0.13 -13.45 0.55
CA TRP A 79 -0.27 -13.09 1.94
C TRP A 79 0.07 -14.26 2.86
N SER A 80 0.94 -14.00 3.85
CA SER A 80 1.07 -14.85 5.03
C SER A 80 0.42 -14.13 6.22
N LEU A 81 -0.77 -14.59 6.59
CA LEU A 81 -1.62 -13.93 7.58
C LEU A 81 -1.68 -14.74 8.87
N PRO A 82 -1.95 -14.10 10.03
CA PRO A 82 -2.28 -14.78 11.26
C PRO A 82 -3.49 -15.72 11.08
N GLU A 83 -3.60 -16.70 11.97
CA GLU A 83 -4.69 -17.70 11.93
C GLU A 83 -6.08 -17.05 11.91
N GLY A 84 -6.93 -17.50 11.01
CA GLY A 84 -8.30 -17.01 10.83
C GLY A 84 -8.45 -15.68 10.09
N TRP A 85 -7.34 -14.96 9.83
CA TRP A 85 -7.39 -13.74 9.02
C TRP A 85 -7.52 -14.08 7.54
N LYS A 86 -8.14 -13.19 6.75
CA LYS A 86 -8.36 -13.43 5.32
C LYS A 86 -8.10 -12.17 4.51
N ALA A 87 -7.29 -12.29 3.45
CA ALA A 87 -7.14 -11.26 2.45
C ALA A 87 -8.27 -11.32 1.42
N GLY A 88 -8.84 -10.17 1.11
CA GLY A 88 -9.69 -9.99 -0.05
C GLY A 88 -8.89 -9.87 -1.34
N SER A 89 -9.58 -9.75 -2.46
CA SER A 89 -8.96 -9.49 -3.76
C SER A 89 -8.43 -8.06 -3.86
N ILE A 90 -7.43 -7.85 -4.71
CA ILE A 90 -6.97 -6.51 -5.10
C ILE A 90 -8.15 -5.74 -5.72
N GLN A 91 -8.38 -4.53 -5.23
CA GLN A 91 -9.35 -3.59 -5.81
C GLN A 91 -8.65 -2.80 -6.92
N TRP A 92 -8.82 -3.28 -8.14
CA TRP A 92 -8.12 -2.75 -9.30
C TRP A 92 -8.73 -1.42 -9.77
N PRO A 93 -7.95 -0.31 -9.81
CA PRO A 93 -8.38 0.91 -10.46
C PRO A 93 -8.56 0.73 -11.98
N THR A 94 -9.22 1.70 -12.61
CA THR A 94 -9.35 1.72 -14.08
C THR A 94 -7.97 1.84 -14.73
N PRO A 95 -7.60 0.93 -15.63
CA PRO A 95 -6.30 0.96 -16.29
C PRO A 95 -6.26 1.98 -17.44
N LYS A 96 -5.05 2.29 -17.91
CA LYS A 96 -4.80 2.91 -19.20
C LYS A 96 -4.67 1.83 -20.28
N LEU A 97 -5.02 2.18 -21.51
CA LEU A 97 -4.80 1.38 -22.70
C LEU A 97 -3.45 1.74 -23.32
N TYR A 98 -2.65 0.72 -23.64
CA TYR A 98 -1.38 0.83 -24.33
C TYR A 98 -1.45 0.05 -25.63
N VAL A 99 -1.06 0.70 -26.74
CA VAL A 99 -0.97 0.06 -28.05
C VAL A 99 0.48 0.16 -28.51
N VAL A 100 1.11 -0.99 -28.74
CA VAL A 100 2.49 -1.09 -29.23
C VAL A 100 2.50 -2.00 -30.47
N GLY A 101 2.60 -1.40 -31.64
CA GLY A 101 2.37 -2.12 -32.89
C GLY A 101 0.93 -2.65 -32.97
N ASP A 102 0.79 -3.97 -33.16
CA ASP A 102 -0.52 -4.64 -33.18
C ASP A 102 -0.96 -5.17 -31.80
N LEU A 103 -0.16 -4.95 -30.75
CA LEU A 103 -0.41 -5.44 -29.40
C LEU A 103 -1.17 -4.42 -28.56
N THR A 104 -2.20 -4.89 -27.86
CA THR A 104 -3.05 -4.08 -26.99
C THR A 104 -2.89 -4.57 -25.56
N ASN A 105 -2.51 -3.66 -24.66
CA ASN A 105 -2.30 -3.96 -23.25
C ASN A 105 -3.03 -2.97 -22.34
N PHE A 106 -3.32 -3.41 -21.13
CA PHE A 106 -3.93 -2.61 -20.07
C PHE A 106 -3.02 -2.57 -18.85
N GLY A 107 -2.77 -1.37 -18.33
CA GLY A 107 -1.84 -1.21 -17.22
C GLY A 107 -1.82 0.18 -16.61
N TYR A 108 -0.70 0.51 -15.95
CA TYR A 108 -0.53 1.73 -15.17
C TYR A 108 0.86 2.32 -15.37
N GLU A 109 0.91 3.64 -15.48
CA GLU A 109 2.11 4.48 -15.47
C GLU A 109 2.13 5.37 -14.23
N ASP A 110 3.24 6.06 -14.00
CA ASP A 110 3.47 7.00 -12.92
C ASP A 110 3.35 6.34 -11.54
N SER A 111 2.16 6.31 -10.96
CA SER A 111 1.92 5.60 -9.71
C SER A 111 0.52 5.03 -9.64
N ILE A 112 0.39 3.87 -9.00
CA ILE A 112 -0.87 3.19 -8.79
C ILE A 112 -0.95 2.62 -7.38
N LEU A 113 -2.06 2.89 -6.70
CA LEU A 113 -2.42 2.26 -5.44
C LEU A 113 -3.34 1.07 -5.71
N LEU A 114 -2.97 -0.10 -5.21
CA LEU A 114 -3.71 -1.36 -5.30
C LEU A 114 -4.25 -1.72 -3.90
N PRO A 115 -5.48 -1.32 -3.54
CA PRO A 115 -6.05 -1.59 -2.22
C PRO A 115 -6.44 -3.05 -2.04
N VAL A 116 -6.26 -3.55 -0.81
CA VAL A 116 -6.71 -4.86 -0.35
C VAL A 116 -7.30 -4.72 1.05
N SER A 117 -8.44 -5.36 1.31
CA SER A 117 -9.02 -5.48 2.65
C SER A 117 -8.59 -6.78 3.30
N ILE A 118 -8.08 -6.72 4.52
CA ILE A 118 -7.77 -7.89 5.34
C ILE A 118 -8.80 -7.97 6.45
N SER A 119 -9.60 -9.04 6.46
CA SER A 119 -10.59 -9.28 7.53
C SER A 119 -9.92 -9.96 8.72
N VAL A 120 -10.25 -9.47 9.92
CA VAL A 120 -9.79 -9.97 11.21
C VAL A 120 -10.96 -10.73 11.86
N PRO A 121 -10.78 -11.98 12.29
CA PRO A 121 -11.87 -12.74 12.89
C PRO A 121 -12.32 -12.13 14.23
N ALA A 122 -13.61 -12.29 14.57
CA ALA A 122 -14.15 -11.83 15.84
C ALA A 122 -13.51 -12.53 17.06
N SER A 123 -12.92 -13.70 16.85
CA SER A 123 -12.17 -14.44 17.87
C SER A 123 -10.73 -13.97 18.07
N ALA A 124 -10.25 -13.00 17.29
CA ALA A 124 -8.90 -12.47 17.44
C ALA A 124 -8.73 -11.84 18.82
N LYS A 125 -7.66 -12.22 19.51
CA LYS A 125 -7.32 -11.66 20.83
C LYS A 125 -6.65 -10.30 20.64
N GLU A 126 -6.78 -9.44 21.63
CA GLU A 126 -6.01 -8.20 21.68
C GLU A 126 -4.52 -8.49 21.71
N GLY A 127 -3.74 -7.71 20.98
CA GLY A 127 -2.29 -7.89 20.90
C GLY A 127 -1.69 -7.40 19.57
N GLY A 128 -0.40 -7.61 19.43
CA GLY A 128 0.35 -7.34 18.22
C GLY A 128 0.39 -8.56 17.31
N TYR A 129 0.12 -8.33 16.04
CA TYR A 129 0.19 -9.33 14.96
C TYR A 129 1.08 -8.82 13.83
N VAL A 130 1.56 -9.73 13.01
CA VAL A 130 2.31 -9.37 11.79
C VAL A 130 1.65 -10.08 10.61
N ALA A 131 1.16 -9.29 9.64
CA ALA A 131 0.78 -9.77 8.33
C ALA A 131 1.98 -9.62 7.38
N LYS A 132 2.27 -10.62 6.54
CA LYS A 132 3.33 -10.53 5.54
C LYS A 132 2.72 -10.48 4.15
N ALA A 133 3.23 -9.57 3.31
CA ALA A 133 2.87 -9.43 1.91
C ALA A 133 4.09 -9.68 1.03
N ASN A 134 4.02 -10.67 0.15
CA ASN A 134 4.98 -10.88 -0.92
C ASN A 134 4.34 -10.42 -2.23
N ILE A 135 4.87 -9.37 -2.81
CA ILE A 135 4.32 -8.70 -3.97
C ILE A 135 5.22 -9.02 -5.15
N SER A 136 4.63 -9.40 -6.28
CA SER A 136 5.33 -9.62 -7.55
C SER A 136 4.62 -8.86 -8.66
N TRP A 137 5.40 -8.27 -9.57
CA TRP A 137 4.89 -7.53 -10.73
C TRP A 137 5.79 -7.73 -11.93
N LEU A 138 5.27 -7.45 -13.11
CA LEU A 138 6.06 -7.27 -14.32
C LEU A 138 6.07 -5.78 -14.67
N MET A 139 7.25 -5.21 -14.90
CA MET A 139 7.43 -3.84 -15.36
C MET A 139 8.06 -3.85 -16.75
N CYS A 140 7.51 -3.05 -17.65
CA CYS A 140 7.95 -3.02 -19.05
C CYS A 140 8.15 -1.57 -19.53
N ALA A 141 9.16 -1.41 -20.39
CA ALA A 141 9.41 -0.27 -21.26
C ALA A 141 9.76 -0.85 -22.66
N GLU A 142 11.01 -0.78 -23.12
CA GLU A 142 11.48 -1.49 -24.31
C GLU A 142 11.65 -3.00 -24.06
N GLN A 143 11.88 -3.38 -22.80
CA GLN A 143 11.96 -4.76 -22.33
C GLN A 143 11.16 -4.93 -21.05
N CYS A 144 10.77 -6.17 -20.76
CA CYS A 144 10.02 -6.50 -19.56
C CYS A 144 10.93 -7.15 -18.52
N ILE A 145 10.85 -6.64 -17.29
CA ILE A 145 11.66 -7.10 -16.16
C ILE A 145 10.73 -7.46 -15.00
N PRO A 146 10.85 -8.66 -14.40
CA PRO A 146 10.10 -9.01 -13.21
C PRO A 146 10.63 -8.27 -11.98
N GLY A 147 9.72 -7.79 -11.14
CA GLY A 147 10.04 -7.18 -9.86
C GLY A 147 9.32 -7.87 -8.72
N SER A 148 9.87 -7.76 -7.51
CA SER A 148 9.24 -8.27 -6.30
C SER A 148 9.65 -7.47 -5.06
N ALA A 149 8.78 -7.48 -4.05
CA ALA A 149 9.07 -6.91 -2.73
C ALA A 149 8.31 -7.68 -1.65
N SER A 150 8.90 -7.76 -0.45
CA SER A 150 8.27 -8.36 0.72
C SER A 150 8.19 -7.34 1.84
N PHE A 151 7.05 -7.30 2.53
CA PHE A 151 6.77 -6.38 3.63
C PHE A 151 6.19 -7.13 4.83
N ASP A 152 6.66 -6.77 6.02
CA ASP A 152 6.05 -7.13 7.28
C ASP A 152 5.17 -5.96 7.75
N VAL A 153 3.89 -6.24 8.01
CA VAL A 153 2.90 -5.25 8.42
C VAL A 153 2.53 -5.51 9.88
N PRO A 154 3.05 -4.73 10.83
CA PRO A 154 2.59 -4.81 12.20
C PRO A 154 1.18 -4.26 12.31
N VAL A 155 0.28 -5.04 12.90
CA VAL A 155 -1.13 -4.67 13.15
C VAL A 155 -1.45 -4.91 14.61
N LYS A 156 -1.99 -3.90 15.28
CA LYS A 156 -2.49 -4.02 16.64
C LYS A 156 -3.98 -4.38 16.61
N VAL A 157 -4.36 -5.49 17.24
CA VAL A 157 -5.77 -5.79 17.52
C VAL A 157 -6.13 -5.19 18.88
N SER A 158 -7.16 -4.34 18.94
CA SER A 158 -7.59 -3.66 20.15
C SER A 158 -9.08 -3.34 20.08
N ASN A 159 -9.80 -3.48 21.20
CA ASN A 159 -11.18 -3.03 21.35
C ASN A 159 -11.31 -1.51 21.59
N ALA A 160 -10.21 -0.82 21.86
CA ALA A 160 -10.20 0.64 21.99
C ALA A 160 -10.21 1.31 20.60
N GLU A 161 -11.05 2.35 20.46
CA GLU A 161 -11.04 3.26 19.31
C GLU A 161 -9.80 4.17 19.30
#